data_e3daabb7b8849f018614b72c1e835238
#
_entry.id   e3daabb7b8849f018614b72c1e835238
#
_cell.length_a   1.000
_cell.length_b   1.000
_cell.length_c   1.000
_cell.angle_alpha   90.00
_cell.angle_beta   90.00
_cell.angle_gamma   90.00
#
_symmetry.space_group_name_H-M   'P 1'
#
loop_
_entity.id
_entity.type
_entity.pdbx_description
1 polymer ?
#
loop_
_entity_poly.entity_id
_entity_poly.type
_entity_poly.pdbx_seq_one_letter_code
_entity_poly.pdbx_strand_id
1 'polypeptide(L)'
;MLRPCKPRSRSRKRNERVKRFATLFERIDRTTSTNEKVDAMAAYFGTTDDAEAAWALFFLVGLKLKRVLPPGKLGEWALAWSGVPDWLFRECYAAVGDFAELLCLLMPESDGASVTARTLSQWVTDRLERLRSLPPDEQQAEVRMWVESTGGFERFVLLKMLTGSLRVGVSRTLVERALAKATGLEPAVVAHRLSGDWCPTAAGYRAIVGAAETASDRSKPYPFFLASPLDAAPETLGPITDWQLEWKWDGIRAQIIQREGVTSLWSRGDERLTERFPEIIEGAARLATGTVIDGEILAWRNGAPLPFTSLQRRIGRTNLTKGVLAKFPVAFCAYDVTEFRGEDVRTATLASRRETLERIVAS
;
A
#
# COMPACT_ATOMS: atom_id res chain seq x y z
N MET A 1 60.78 8.36 12.02
CA MET A 1 59.68 8.94 12.81
C MET A 1 58.39 8.73 12.03
N LEU A 2 57.66 7.67 12.32
CA LEU A 2 56.35 7.36 11.72
C LEU A 2 55.26 7.97 12.62
N ARG A 3 54.41 8.87 12.07
CA ARG A 3 53.26 9.41 12.77
C ARG A 3 52.10 8.40 12.81
N PRO A 4 51.45 8.18 13.94
CA PRO A 4 50.35 7.24 14.02
C PRO A 4 49.10 7.81 13.33
N CYS A 5 48.48 6.94 12.51
CA CYS A 5 47.18 7.20 11.85
C CYS A 5 46.06 7.22 12.91
N LYS A 6 45.36 8.35 13.07
CA LYS A 6 44.20 8.46 13.95
C LYS A 6 43.02 7.67 13.36
N PRO A 7 42.34 6.85 14.14
CA PRO A 7 41.16 6.16 13.66
C PRO A 7 40.04 7.18 13.39
N ARG A 8 39.52 7.17 12.16
CA ARG A 8 38.32 7.96 11.77
C ARG A 8 37.13 7.53 12.63
N SER A 9 36.55 8.47 13.32
CA SER A 9 35.42 8.29 14.22
C SER A 9 34.22 7.69 13.53
N ARG A 10 33.85 6.47 13.94
CA ARG A 10 32.59 5.78 13.58
C ARG A 10 31.34 6.36 14.26
N SER A 11 31.46 7.49 14.99
CA SER A 11 30.38 8.03 15.85
C SER A 11 29.40 8.99 15.17
N ARG A 12 29.67 9.49 13.97
CA ARG A 12 28.76 10.43 13.29
C ARG A 12 27.61 9.81 12.51
N LYS A 13 27.62 8.48 12.24
CA LYS A 13 26.58 7.79 11.46
C LYS A 13 25.34 7.35 12.26
N ARG A 14 25.30 7.56 13.57
CA ARG A 14 24.27 7.01 14.47
C ARG A 14 23.09 7.96 14.75
N ASN A 15 23.18 9.23 14.40
CA ASN A 15 22.26 10.29 14.87
C ASN A 15 21.22 10.80 13.84
N GLU A 16 21.03 10.13 12.70
CA GLU A 16 20.28 10.76 11.57
C GLU A 16 19.04 9.96 11.10
N ARG A 17 18.45 9.09 11.90
CA ARG A 17 17.58 8.05 11.32
C ARG A 17 16.16 8.47 11.00
N VAL A 18 15.44 9.25 11.83
CA VAL A 18 14.12 9.82 11.45
C VAL A 18 14.30 10.95 10.44
N LYS A 19 15.36 11.75 10.59
CA LYS A 19 15.74 12.77 9.60
C LYS A 19 15.87 12.19 8.19
N ARG A 20 16.31 10.92 8.05
CA ARG A 20 16.44 10.29 6.73
C ARG A 20 15.10 10.06 6.05
N PHE A 21 14.08 9.59 6.77
CA PHE A 21 12.74 9.43 6.20
C PHE A 21 12.09 10.79 5.93
N ALA A 22 12.21 11.75 6.84
CA ALA A 22 11.73 13.12 6.62
C ALA A 22 12.43 13.78 5.42
N THR A 23 13.75 13.58 5.26
CA THR A 23 14.51 14.04 4.09
C THR A 23 14.06 13.35 2.81
N LEU A 24 13.78 12.05 2.85
CA LEU A 24 13.20 11.33 1.71
C LEU A 24 11.85 11.93 1.33
N PHE A 25 10.97 12.13 2.33
CA PHE A 25 9.66 12.74 2.12
C PHE A 25 9.78 14.12 1.47
N GLU A 26 10.61 14.99 2.02
CA GLU A 26 10.89 16.32 1.49
C GLU A 26 11.38 16.30 0.03
N ARG A 27 12.28 15.37 -0.32
CA ARG A 27 12.78 15.22 -1.69
C ARG A 27 11.67 14.77 -2.64
N ILE A 28 10.81 13.86 -2.21
CA ILE A 28 9.69 13.37 -3.02
C ILE A 28 8.65 14.48 -3.21
N ASP A 29 8.39 15.27 -2.19
CA ASP A 29 7.39 16.34 -2.21
C ASP A 29 7.81 17.51 -3.12
N ARG A 30 9.10 17.84 -3.13
CA ARG A 30 9.66 18.96 -3.90
C ARG A 30 9.80 18.71 -5.40
N THR A 31 9.67 17.46 -5.87
CA THR A 31 9.85 17.15 -7.29
C THR A 31 8.58 16.59 -7.91
N THR A 32 8.30 16.97 -9.16
CA THR A 32 7.26 16.36 -10.00
C THR A 32 7.82 15.23 -10.86
N SER A 33 9.15 15.10 -10.96
CA SER A 33 9.83 14.08 -11.77
C SER A 33 9.68 12.69 -11.15
N THR A 34 9.02 11.78 -11.89
CA THR A 34 8.84 10.38 -11.47
C THR A 34 10.16 9.65 -11.31
N ASN A 35 11.16 9.95 -12.13
CA ASN A 35 12.48 9.30 -12.07
C ASN A 35 13.25 9.77 -10.83
N GLU A 36 13.23 11.07 -10.50
CA GLU A 36 13.85 11.58 -9.28
C GLU A 36 13.22 11.01 -8.02
N LYS A 37 11.90 10.81 -8.01
CA LYS A 37 11.20 10.13 -6.91
C LYS A 37 11.67 8.69 -6.77
N VAL A 38 11.75 7.94 -7.86
CA VAL A 38 12.25 6.55 -7.87
C VAL A 38 13.70 6.49 -7.37
N ASP A 39 14.56 7.38 -7.83
CA ASP A 39 15.97 7.41 -7.45
C ASP A 39 16.15 7.75 -5.96
N ALA A 40 15.37 8.70 -5.44
CA ALA A 40 15.39 9.05 -4.03
C ALA A 40 14.96 7.87 -3.14
N MET A 41 13.88 7.18 -3.50
CA MET A 41 13.40 6.00 -2.78
C MET A 41 14.38 4.83 -2.88
N ALA A 42 14.94 4.56 -4.06
CA ALA A 42 15.91 3.48 -4.27
C ALA A 42 17.18 3.70 -3.43
N ALA A 43 17.71 4.92 -3.41
CA ALA A 43 18.86 5.28 -2.58
C ALA A 43 18.57 5.11 -1.08
N TYR A 44 17.35 5.44 -0.65
CA TYR A 44 16.91 5.24 0.74
C TYR A 44 16.88 3.75 1.10
N PHE A 45 16.19 2.92 0.31
CA PHE A 45 16.08 1.48 0.55
C PHE A 45 17.43 0.77 0.50
N GLY A 46 18.32 1.15 -0.42
CA GLY A 46 19.66 0.55 -0.54
C GLY A 46 20.63 0.87 0.61
N THR A 47 20.29 1.81 1.49
CA THR A 47 21.18 2.27 2.58
C THR A 47 20.58 2.18 3.97
N THR A 48 19.33 1.74 4.09
CA THR A 48 18.56 1.72 5.33
C THR A 48 18.46 0.27 5.85
N ASP A 49 18.38 0.08 7.17
CA ASP A 49 18.16 -1.25 7.75
C ASP A 49 16.72 -1.74 7.52
N ASP A 50 16.51 -3.04 7.56
CA ASP A 50 15.26 -3.69 7.19
C ASP A 50 14.05 -3.23 8.01
N ALA A 51 14.22 -2.94 9.31
CA ALA A 51 13.12 -2.50 10.17
C ALA A 51 12.66 -1.09 9.81
N GLU A 52 13.61 -0.22 9.50
CA GLU A 52 13.37 1.13 9.05
C GLU A 52 12.77 1.16 7.64
N ALA A 53 13.31 0.33 6.74
CA ALA A 53 12.80 0.17 5.38
C ALA A 53 11.37 -0.38 5.35
N ALA A 54 11.03 -1.28 6.28
CA ALA A 54 9.68 -1.83 6.42
C ALA A 54 8.63 -0.75 6.71
N TRP A 55 8.91 0.13 7.66
CA TRP A 55 7.98 1.22 8.00
C TRP A 55 7.93 2.30 6.92
N ALA A 56 9.08 2.63 6.31
CA ALA A 56 9.10 3.53 5.18
C ALA A 56 8.25 2.99 4.01
N LEU A 57 8.42 1.72 3.69
CA LEU A 57 7.62 1.02 2.68
C LEU A 57 6.13 1.06 2.99
N PHE A 58 5.74 0.78 4.26
CA PHE A 58 4.36 0.85 4.72
C PHE A 58 3.70 2.20 4.40
N PHE A 59 4.38 3.32 4.69
CA PHE A 59 3.85 4.65 4.40
C PHE A 59 3.89 4.99 2.91
N LEU A 60 4.95 4.61 2.21
CA LEU A 60 5.13 4.90 0.78
C LEU A 60 4.08 4.20 -0.09
N VAL A 61 3.68 2.97 0.23
CA VAL A 61 2.60 2.26 -0.48
C VAL A 61 1.20 2.75 -0.09
N GLY A 62 1.11 3.76 0.79
CA GLY A 62 -0.15 4.41 1.16
C GLY A 62 -0.91 3.74 2.31
N LEU A 63 -0.32 2.76 2.98
CA LEU A 63 -0.90 2.16 4.17
C LEU A 63 -0.89 3.17 5.34
N LYS A 64 -1.85 3.03 6.24
CA LYS A 64 -2.07 4.00 7.32
C LYS A 64 -2.03 3.33 8.68
N LEU A 65 -1.36 3.98 9.61
CA LEU A 65 -1.51 3.63 11.02
C LEU A 65 -2.95 3.89 11.49
N LYS A 66 -3.42 3.06 12.40
CA LYS A 66 -4.62 3.42 13.18
C LYS A 66 -4.35 4.78 13.82
N ARG A 67 -5.32 5.68 13.73
CA ARG A 67 -5.24 7.01 14.33
C ARG A 67 -4.85 6.91 15.80
N VAL A 68 -3.81 7.64 16.18
CA VAL A 68 -3.31 7.67 17.57
C VAL A 68 -4.08 8.71 18.38
N LEU A 69 -4.28 9.89 17.77
CA LEU A 69 -5.02 11.01 18.38
C LEU A 69 -6.13 11.49 17.45
N PRO A 70 -7.31 11.84 17.99
CA PRO A 70 -8.33 12.55 17.22
C PRO A 70 -7.79 13.92 16.79
N PRO A 71 -8.01 14.36 15.51
CA PRO A 71 -7.53 15.66 15.04
C PRO A 71 -8.04 16.85 15.87
N GLY A 72 -9.29 16.79 16.35
CA GLY A 72 -9.87 17.83 17.20
C GLY A 72 -9.09 18.02 18.49
N LYS A 73 -8.71 16.91 19.16
CA LYS A 73 -7.92 16.97 20.40
C LYS A 73 -6.53 17.57 20.19
N LEU A 74 -5.88 17.19 19.12
CA LEU A 74 -4.59 17.80 18.76
C LEU A 74 -4.76 19.28 18.38
N GLY A 75 -5.90 19.65 17.76
CA GLY A 75 -6.25 21.03 17.43
C GLY A 75 -6.43 21.91 18.68
N GLU A 76 -7.13 21.41 19.70
CA GLU A 76 -7.31 22.09 20.99
C GLU A 76 -5.95 22.34 21.69
N TRP A 77 -5.09 21.33 21.72
CA TRP A 77 -3.75 21.46 22.27
C TRP A 77 -2.88 22.47 21.50
N ALA A 78 -2.93 22.39 20.18
CA ALA A 78 -2.19 23.28 19.30
C ALA A 78 -2.61 24.74 19.46
N LEU A 79 -3.90 25.01 19.58
CA LEU A 79 -4.41 26.34 19.88
C LEU A 79 -3.85 26.85 21.21
N ALA A 80 -3.91 26.03 22.28
CA ALA A 80 -3.38 26.40 23.59
C ALA A 80 -1.85 26.65 23.58
N TRP A 81 -1.10 25.89 22.78
CA TRP A 81 0.36 26.03 22.70
C TRP A 81 0.81 27.20 21.83
N SER A 82 0.05 27.54 20.79
CA SER A 82 0.41 28.60 19.84
C SER A 82 0.30 30.00 20.41
N GLY A 83 -0.55 30.16 21.45
CA GLY A 83 -0.81 31.46 22.06
C GLY A 83 -1.59 32.44 21.16
N VAL A 84 -2.04 32.02 19.98
CA VAL A 84 -2.84 32.86 19.09
C VAL A 84 -4.34 32.80 19.46
N PRO A 85 -5.12 33.85 19.21
CA PRO A 85 -6.56 33.83 19.41
C PRO A 85 -7.25 32.78 18.54
N ASP A 86 -8.34 32.15 19.03
CA ASP A 86 -9.07 31.07 18.32
C ASP A 86 -9.51 31.47 16.91
N TRP A 87 -10.02 32.68 16.73
CA TRP A 87 -10.43 33.17 15.42
C TRP A 87 -9.26 33.22 14.43
N LEU A 88 -8.07 33.66 14.89
CA LEU A 88 -6.87 33.75 14.04
C LEU A 88 -6.35 32.34 13.71
N PHE A 89 -6.37 31.42 14.65
CA PHE A 89 -6.00 30.01 14.40
C PHE A 89 -6.87 29.38 13.33
N ARG A 90 -8.18 29.65 13.35
CA ARG A 90 -9.12 29.15 12.34
C ARG A 90 -8.89 29.75 10.97
N GLU A 91 -8.64 31.04 10.88
CA GLU A 91 -8.30 31.71 9.62
C GLU A 91 -6.98 31.18 9.04
N CYS A 92 -5.96 31.00 9.85
CA CYS A 92 -4.70 30.39 9.43
C CYS A 92 -4.91 28.96 8.93
N TYR A 93 -5.76 28.17 9.63
CA TYR A 93 -6.07 26.83 9.18
C TYR A 93 -6.83 26.81 7.83
N ALA A 94 -7.78 27.72 7.66
CA ALA A 94 -8.51 27.86 6.39
C ALA A 94 -7.58 28.25 5.23
N ALA A 95 -6.59 29.09 5.50
CA ALA A 95 -5.63 29.54 4.49
C ALA A 95 -4.61 28.45 4.11
N VAL A 96 -4.08 27.72 5.11
CA VAL A 96 -3.06 26.68 4.89
C VAL A 96 -3.69 25.39 4.37
N GLY A 97 -4.88 25.00 4.86
CA GLY A 97 -5.59 23.80 4.46
C GLY A 97 -5.01 22.48 5.01
N ASP A 98 -3.85 22.52 5.67
CA ASP A 98 -3.18 21.37 6.26
C ASP A 98 -2.80 21.63 7.73
N PHE A 99 -3.30 20.78 8.61
CA PHE A 99 -3.13 20.94 10.05
C PHE A 99 -1.68 20.76 10.52
N ALA A 100 -0.95 19.82 9.94
CA ALA A 100 0.44 19.57 10.30
C ALA A 100 1.34 20.73 9.83
N GLU A 101 1.06 21.27 8.67
CA GLU A 101 1.75 22.45 8.13
C GLU A 101 1.48 23.69 8.99
N LEU A 102 0.19 23.92 9.34
CA LEU A 102 -0.17 25.00 10.24
C LEU A 102 0.61 24.94 11.56
N LEU A 103 0.67 23.77 12.20
CA LEU A 103 1.43 23.62 13.44
C LEU A 103 2.93 23.84 13.24
N CYS A 104 3.50 23.43 12.13
CA CYS A 104 4.90 23.70 11.83
C CYS A 104 5.17 25.21 11.74
N LEU A 105 4.21 25.98 11.20
CA LEU A 105 4.32 27.43 11.07
C LEU A 105 4.10 28.19 12.39
N LEU A 106 3.21 27.69 13.24
CA LEU A 106 2.86 28.38 14.51
C LEU A 106 3.79 28.05 15.68
N MET A 107 4.45 26.90 15.64
CA MET A 107 5.35 26.50 16.72
C MET A 107 6.77 27.02 16.48
N PRO A 108 7.47 27.48 17.53
CA PRO A 108 8.84 27.95 17.41
C PRO A 108 9.75 26.95 16.73
N GLU A 109 10.72 27.44 15.98
CA GLU A 109 11.79 26.60 15.47
C GLU A 109 12.55 25.96 16.62
N SER A 110 12.78 24.64 16.50
CA SER A 110 13.60 23.91 17.46
C SER A 110 15.05 23.98 17.02
N ASP A 111 15.96 24.21 17.93
CA ASP A 111 17.41 24.14 17.69
C ASP A 111 17.90 22.75 17.27
N GLY A 112 16.98 21.80 17.13
CA GLY A 112 17.22 20.45 16.59
C GLY A 112 18.16 19.58 17.44
N ALA A 113 18.43 20.01 18.63
CA ALA A 113 19.61 19.56 19.38
C ALA A 113 19.31 18.44 20.35
N SER A 114 18.32 17.66 20.35
CA SER A 114 18.41 16.70 21.46
C SER A 114 17.54 15.44 21.52
N VAL A 115 16.34 15.38 21.01
CA VAL A 115 15.48 14.27 21.45
C VAL A 115 15.30 13.14 20.41
N THR A 116 15.73 13.31 19.21
CA THR A 116 15.30 12.45 18.09
C THR A 116 16.39 11.64 17.39
N ALA A 117 17.35 11.12 18.13
CA ALA A 117 18.22 10.05 17.61
C ALA A 117 17.47 8.72 17.36
N ARG A 118 16.13 8.75 17.20
CA ARG A 118 15.29 7.58 17.03
C ARG A 118 15.04 7.28 15.55
N THR A 119 14.86 6.02 15.26
CA THR A 119 14.50 5.53 13.93
C THR A 119 12.99 5.70 13.71
N LEU A 120 12.53 5.68 12.46
CA LEU A 120 11.10 5.67 12.12
C LEU A 120 10.39 4.49 12.78
N SER A 121 11.01 3.30 12.77
CA SER A 121 10.49 2.12 13.43
C SER A 121 10.31 2.32 14.92
N GLN A 122 11.31 2.89 15.63
CA GLN A 122 11.22 3.21 17.05
C GLN A 122 10.15 4.27 17.36
N TRP A 123 9.97 5.25 16.47
CA TRP A 123 8.89 6.21 16.62
C TRP A 123 7.52 5.54 16.58
N VAL A 124 7.32 4.62 15.64
CA VAL A 124 6.03 3.95 15.52
C VAL A 124 5.81 2.97 16.67
N THR A 125 6.77 2.06 16.92
CA THR A 125 6.58 0.97 17.89
C THR A 125 6.66 1.43 19.35
N ASP A 126 7.61 2.32 19.69
CA ASP A 126 7.88 2.66 21.07
C ASP A 126 7.13 3.90 21.53
N ARG A 127 6.80 4.80 20.60
CA ARG A 127 6.19 6.09 20.93
C ARG A 127 4.73 6.19 20.58
N LEU A 128 4.38 5.99 19.30
CA LEU A 128 3.00 6.15 18.85
C LEU A 128 2.07 5.07 19.44
N GLU A 129 2.53 3.83 19.54
CA GLU A 129 1.72 2.77 20.16
C GLU A 129 1.56 2.98 21.66
N ARG A 130 2.64 3.34 22.36
CA ARG A 130 2.60 3.64 23.79
C ARG A 130 1.67 4.84 24.09
N LEU A 131 1.68 5.88 23.25
CA LEU A 131 0.87 7.08 23.45
C LEU A 131 -0.62 6.74 23.62
N ARG A 132 -1.12 5.71 22.92
CA ARG A 132 -2.53 5.28 23.01
C ARG A 132 -2.93 4.81 24.42
N SER A 133 -1.99 4.28 25.17
CA SER A 133 -2.24 3.73 26.52
C SER A 133 -2.05 4.74 27.63
N LEU A 134 -1.53 5.94 27.35
CA LEU A 134 -1.30 6.98 28.34
C LEU A 134 -2.62 7.71 28.72
N PRO A 135 -2.73 8.20 29.97
CA PRO A 135 -3.77 9.15 30.36
C PRO A 135 -3.73 10.44 29.52
N PRO A 136 -4.88 11.14 29.35
CA PRO A 136 -4.96 12.31 28.49
C PRO A 136 -3.93 13.42 28.75
N ASP A 137 -3.64 13.69 30.03
CA ASP A 137 -2.68 14.74 30.42
C ASP A 137 -1.24 14.34 30.07
N GLU A 138 -0.90 13.07 30.27
CA GLU A 138 0.41 12.53 29.87
C GLU A 138 0.54 12.48 28.33
N GLN A 139 -0.54 12.17 27.60
CA GLN A 139 -0.54 12.24 26.16
C GLN A 139 -0.21 13.67 25.67
N GLN A 140 -0.83 14.66 26.28
CA GLN A 140 -0.60 16.07 25.94
C GLN A 140 0.85 16.48 26.18
N ALA A 141 1.38 16.15 27.35
CA ALA A 141 2.77 16.47 27.72
C ALA A 141 3.79 15.81 26.78
N GLU A 142 3.60 14.52 26.48
CA GLU A 142 4.48 13.78 25.55
C GLU A 142 4.43 14.37 24.14
N VAL A 143 3.25 14.64 23.59
CA VAL A 143 3.10 15.21 22.24
C VAL A 143 3.68 16.61 22.18
N ARG A 144 3.48 17.43 23.22
CA ARG A 144 4.08 18.77 23.31
C ARG A 144 5.60 18.70 23.26
N MET A 145 6.18 17.83 24.08
CA MET A 145 7.63 17.60 24.11
C MET A 145 8.16 17.19 22.71
N TRP A 146 7.43 16.32 22.00
CA TRP A 146 7.84 15.91 20.66
C TRP A 146 7.78 17.06 19.66
N VAL A 147 6.71 17.85 19.69
CA VAL A 147 6.51 18.99 18.79
C VAL A 147 7.57 20.08 19.05
N GLU A 148 7.88 20.36 20.31
CA GLU A 148 8.89 21.35 20.71
C GLU A 148 10.33 20.91 20.39
N SER A 149 10.59 19.58 20.44
CA SER A 149 11.93 19.02 20.18
C SER A 149 12.23 18.70 18.73
N THR A 150 11.22 18.74 17.85
CA THR A 150 11.38 18.52 16.40
C THR A 150 11.18 19.81 15.63
N GLY A 151 11.74 19.94 14.44
CA GLY A 151 11.59 21.11 13.58
C GLY A 151 11.41 20.74 12.11
N GLY A 152 10.97 21.69 11.28
CA GLY A 152 10.85 21.55 9.83
C GLY A 152 10.07 20.30 9.40
N PHE A 153 10.56 19.59 8.40
CA PHE A 153 9.92 18.39 7.84
C PHE A 153 9.85 17.22 8.82
N GLU A 154 10.71 17.12 9.81
CA GLU A 154 10.64 16.08 10.84
C GLU A 154 9.38 16.24 11.70
N ARG A 155 9.09 17.47 12.16
CA ARG A 155 7.85 17.82 12.87
C ARG A 155 6.62 17.56 12.01
N PHE A 156 6.66 17.95 10.75
CA PHE A 156 5.57 17.71 9.80
C PHE A 156 5.25 16.22 9.66
N VAL A 157 6.23 15.37 9.41
CA VAL A 157 6.06 13.92 9.30
C VAL A 157 5.49 13.33 10.60
N LEU A 158 6.01 13.74 11.75
CA LEU A 158 5.52 13.31 13.06
C LEU A 158 4.03 13.63 13.25
N LEU A 159 3.62 14.86 12.97
CA LEU A 159 2.24 15.32 13.09
C LEU A 159 1.31 14.57 12.13
N LYS A 160 1.77 14.29 10.92
CA LYS A 160 1.05 13.46 9.95
C LYS A 160 0.89 12.01 10.42
N MET A 161 1.88 11.43 11.06
CA MET A 161 1.79 10.09 11.65
C MET A 161 0.80 10.06 12.83
N LEU A 162 0.83 11.05 13.73
CA LEU A 162 -0.09 11.17 14.85
C LEU A 162 -1.56 11.21 14.42
N THR A 163 -1.86 11.96 13.38
CA THR A 163 -3.22 12.11 12.84
C THR A 163 -3.62 11.00 11.87
N GLY A 164 -2.70 10.10 11.51
CA GLY A 164 -2.92 9.07 10.50
C GLY A 164 -3.15 9.63 9.09
N SER A 165 -2.68 10.86 8.84
CA SER A 165 -2.86 11.57 7.56
C SER A 165 -1.61 11.58 6.68
N LEU A 166 -0.58 10.80 7.03
CA LEU A 166 0.65 10.72 6.25
C LEU A 166 0.36 10.13 4.86
N ARG A 167 0.57 10.95 3.84
CA ARG A 167 0.51 10.58 2.42
C ARG A 167 1.73 11.12 1.74
N VAL A 168 2.46 10.28 1.03
CA VAL A 168 3.76 10.63 0.45
C VAL A 168 3.65 10.93 -1.04
N GLY A 169 2.57 11.24 -1.63
CA GLY A 169 2.43 11.71 -3.02
C GLY A 169 3.15 10.85 -4.09
N VAL A 170 3.26 9.53 -3.87
CA VAL A 170 3.81 8.56 -4.83
C VAL A 170 2.79 7.46 -5.10
N SER A 171 2.78 6.96 -6.32
CA SER A 171 1.98 5.78 -6.65
C SER A 171 2.71 4.50 -6.19
N ARG A 172 1.96 3.46 -5.91
CA ARG A 172 2.50 2.12 -5.60
C ARG A 172 3.49 1.65 -6.66
N THR A 173 3.19 1.84 -7.93
CA THR A 173 4.07 1.48 -9.05
C THR A 173 5.44 2.18 -8.98
N LEU A 174 5.52 3.43 -8.52
CA LEU A 174 6.81 4.10 -8.35
C LEU A 174 7.62 3.49 -7.19
N VAL A 175 6.94 3.06 -6.12
CA VAL A 175 7.58 2.37 -4.99
C VAL A 175 8.11 1.00 -5.43
N GLU A 176 7.34 0.25 -6.21
CA GLU A 176 7.73 -1.04 -6.79
C GLU A 176 8.99 -0.89 -7.67
N ARG A 177 9.01 0.12 -8.55
CA ARG A 177 10.18 0.45 -9.38
C ARG A 177 11.40 0.82 -8.53
N ALA A 178 11.20 1.56 -7.44
CA ALA A 178 12.29 1.96 -6.55
C ALA A 178 12.88 0.77 -5.79
N LEU A 179 12.04 -0.12 -5.29
CA LEU A 179 12.48 -1.37 -4.64
C LEU A 179 13.21 -2.28 -5.64
N ALA A 180 12.65 -2.48 -6.82
CA ALA A 180 13.28 -3.24 -7.89
C ALA A 180 14.69 -2.70 -8.21
N LYS A 181 14.82 -1.37 -8.34
CA LYS A 181 16.11 -0.70 -8.56
C LYS A 181 17.09 -0.88 -7.39
N ALA A 182 16.59 -0.83 -6.14
CA ALA A 182 17.43 -0.97 -4.96
C ALA A 182 17.92 -2.40 -4.71
N THR A 183 17.14 -3.40 -5.13
CA THR A 183 17.36 -4.82 -4.82
C THR A 183 17.88 -5.65 -6.00
N GLY A 184 17.77 -5.13 -7.22
CA GLY A 184 18.06 -5.85 -8.46
C GLY A 184 16.98 -6.88 -8.85
N LEU A 185 15.84 -6.89 -8.14
CA LEU A 185 14.71 -7.75 -8.49
C LEU A 185 13.93 -7.19 -9.68
N GLU A 186 13.25 -8.06 -10.41
CA GLU A 186 12.31 -7.61 -11.44
C GLU A 186 11.13 -6.87 -10.82
N PRO A 187 10.65 -5.75 -11.39
CA PRO A 187 9.52 -4.99 -10.88
C PRO A 187 8.25 -5.83 -10.67
N ALA A 188 8.00 -6.80 -11.55
CA ALA A 188 6.86 -7.70 -11.44
C ALA A 188 6.92 -8.60 -10.20
N VAL A 189 8.12 -9.05 -9.81
CA VAL A 189 8.33 -9.85 -8.59
C VAL A 189 8.06 -9.01 -7.35
N VAL A 190 8.56 -7.78 -7.32
CA VAL A 190 8.31 -6.84 -6.22
C VAL A 190 6.83 -6.52 -6.10
N ALA A 191 6.16 -6.21 -7.21
CA ALA A 191 4.73 -5.94 -7.25
C ALA A 191 3.91 -7.14 -6.75
N HIS A 192 4.27 -8.34 -7.17
CA HIS A 192 3.64 -9.59 -6.71
C HIS A 192 3.78 -9.76 -5.19
N ARG A 193 4.98 -9.56 -4.64
CA ARG A 193 5.24 -9.72 -3.20
C ARG A 193 4.62 -8.63 -2.33
N LEU A 194 4.43 -7.43 -2.87
CA LEU A 194 3.71 -6.36 -2.20
C LEU A 194 2.19 -6.58 -2.20
N SER A 195 1.67 -7.39 -3.12
CA SER A 195 0.26 -7.78 -3.13
C SER A 195 0.01 -8.80 -2.01
N GLY A 196 -1.03 -8.59 -1.22
CA GLY A 196 -1.40 -9.44 -0.10
C GLY A 196 -0.91 -8.91 1.26
N ASP A 197 -1.25 -9.65 2.31
CA ASP A 197 -0.98 -9.25 3.69
C ASP A 197 0.51 -9.35 4.00
N TRP A 198 1.10 -8.26 4.43
CA TRP A 198 2.44 -8.21 4.98
C TRP A 198 2.50 -7.25 6.17
N CYS A 199 3.39 -7.51 7.12
CA CYS A 199 3.57 -6.68 8.29
C CYS A 199 4.83 -5.80 8.15
N PRO A 200 4.83 -4.55 8.64
CA PRO A 200 5.97 -3.65 8.58
C PRO A 200 7.04 -4.03 9.61
N THR A 201 7.56 -5.24 9.48
CA THR A 201 8.66 -5.80 10.29
C THR A 201 9.88 -6.06 9.41
N ALA A 202 11.06 -6.15 10.02
CA ALA A 202 12.27 -6.53 9.29
C ALA A 202 12.12 -7.86 8.53
N ALA A 203 11.40 -8.82 9.12
CA ALA A 203 11.11 -10.10 8.47
C ALA A 203 10.16 -9.94 7.28
N GLY A 204 9.10 -9.12 7.42
CA GLY A 204 8.16 -8.81 6.33
C GLY A 204 8.85 -8.09 5.17
N TYR A 205 9.74 -7.14 5.47
CA TYR A 205 10.53 -6.47 4.44
C TYR A 205 11.45 -7.44 3.70
N ARG A 206 12.21 -8.28 4.44
CA ARG A 206 13.05 -9.32 3.84
C ARG A 206 12.28 -10.31 2.97
N ALA A 207 11.05 -10.64 3.34
CA ALA A 207 10.19 -11.49 2.52
C ALA A 207 9.83 -10.83 1.17
N ILE A 208 9.72 -9.49 1.14
CA ILE A 208 9.46 -8.74 -0.09
C ILE A 208 10.70 -8.64 -0.97
N VAL A 209 11.88 -8.35 -0.37
CA VAL A 209 13.10 -8.05 -1.12
C VAL A 209 14.09 -9.22 -1.23
N GLY A 210 13.82 -10.34 -0.55
CA GLY A 210 14.70 -11.52 -0.55
C GLY A 210 14.76 -12.23 -1.90
N ALA A 211 15.87 -12.91 -2.19
CA ALA A 211 16.07 -13.63 -3.43
C ALA A 211 15.29 -14.96 -3.52
N ALA A 212 14.85 -15.54 -2.37
CA ALA A 212 14.16 -16.82 -2.32
C ALA A 212 12.63 -16.65 -2.43
N GLU A 213 11.97 -17.47 -3.25
CA GLU A 213 10.53 -17.60 -3.24
C GLU A 213 10.05 -18.17 -1.90
N THR A 214 9.05 -17.54 -1.29
CA THR A 214 8.44 -18.02 -0.06
C THR A 214 7.16 -18.80 -0.36
N ALA A 215 6.79 -19.75 0.51
CA ALA A 215 5.50 -20.45 0.39
C ALA A 215 4.29 -19.50 0.37
N SER A 216 4.43 -18.31 0.98
CA SER A 216 3.45 -17.23 0.93
C SER A 216 3.27 -16.62 -0.47
N ASP A 217 4.29 -16.68 -1.34
CA ASP A 217 4.21 -16.11 -2.69
C ASP A 217 3.28 -16.91 -3.59
N ARG A 218 3.08 -18.17 -3.26
CA ARG A 218 2.27 -19.12 -4.07
C ARG A 218 0.78 -18.86 -4.02
N SER A 219 0.27 -18.21 -2.98
CA SER A 219 -1.16 -17.86 -2.86
C SER A 219 -1.48 -16.43 -3.27
N LYS A 220 -0.48 -15.62 -3.65
CA LYS A 220 -0.65 -14.21 -3.99
C LYS A 220 -1.07 -13.99 -5.44
N PRO A 221 -1.91 -12.97 -5.70
CA PRO A 221 -2.31 -12.61 -7.05
C PRO A 221 -1.16 -11.98 -7.83
N TYR A 222 -1.24 -12.05 -9.14
CA TYR A 222 -0.48 -11.18 -10.01
C TYR A 222 -1.00 -9.73 -9.97
N PRO A 223 -0.16 -8.73 -10.30
CA PRO A 223 -0.65 -7.36 -10.48
C PRO A 223 -1.77 -7.32 -11.51
N PHE A 224 -2.87 -6.65 -11.15
CA PHE A 224 -4.00 -6.52 -12.05
C PHE A 224 -3.71 -5.50 -13.15
N PHE A 225 -3.96 -5.85 -14.41
CA PHE A 225 -3.91 -4.90 -15.51
C PHE A 225 -5.00 -3.85 -15.36
N LEU A 226 -4.64 -2.59 -15.50
CA LEU A 226 -5.59 -1.48 -15.43
C LEU A 226 -5.97 -1.03 -16.84
N ALA A 227 -7.27 -0.89 -17.09
CA ALA A 227 -7.75 -0.29 -18.32
C ALA A 227 -7.47 1.21 -18.30
N SER A 228 -7.07 1.75 -19.46
CA SER A 228 -6.95 3.19 -19.70
C SER A 228 -8.22 3.69 -20.38
N PRO A 229 -8.65 4.94 -20.11
CA PRO A 229 -9.71 5.55 -20.90
C PRO A 229 -9.32 5.61 -22.38
N LEU A 230 -10.28 5.44 -23.25
CA LEU A 230 -10.12 5.72 -24.67
C LEU A 230 -10.50 7.19 -24.92
N ASP A 231 -9.49 8.03 -25.18
CA ASP A 231 -9.69 9.47 -25.40
C ASP A 231 -10.02 9.81 -26.87
N ALA A 232 -9.93 8.81 -27.77
CA ALA A 232 -10.21 8.94 -29.18
C ALA A 232 -11.51 8.21 -29.59
N ALA A 233 -12.09 8.58 -30.71
CA ALA A 233 -13.24 7.88 -31.28
C ALA A 233 -12.84 6.42 -31.63
N PRO A 234 -13.66 5.41 -31.34
CA PRO A 234 -13.33 4.00 -31.57
C PRO A 234 -12.89 3.69 -33.02
N GLU A 235 -13.41 4.43 -33.98
CA GLU A 235 -13.10 4.29 -35.42
C GLU A 235 -11.64 4.59 -35.73
N THR A 236 -10.93 5.31 -34.86
CA THR A 236 -9.50 5.63 -35.04
C THR A 236 -8.57 4.50 -34.62
N LEU A 237 -9.10 3.44 -34.01
CA LEU A 237 -8.32 2.31 -33.53
C LEU A 237 -7.92 1.30 -34.62
N GLY A 238 -8.37 1.51 -35.86
CA GLY A 238 -8.13 0.59 -36.96
C GLY A 238 -9.18 -0.51 -37.10
N PRO A 239 -8.87 -1.61 -37.81
CA PRO A 239 -9.82 -2.68 -38.06
C PRO A 239 -10.34 -3.34 -36.78
N ILE A 240 -11.64 -3.59 -36.70
CA ILE A 240 -12.25 -4.25 -35.54
C ILE A 240 -11.69 -5.66 -35.29
N THR A 241 -11.15 -6.30 -36.31
CA THR A 241 -10.53 -7.63 -36.22
C THR A 241 -9.28 -7.66 -35.34
N ASP A 242 -8.67 -6.49 -35.11
CA ASP A 242 -7.45 -6.36 -34.33
C ASP A 242 -7.75 -6.14 -32.83
N TRP A 243 -9.05 -6.08 -32.46
CA TRP A 243 -9.51 -5.74 -31.13
C TRP A 243 -10.41 -6.80 -30.55
N GLN A 244 -10.31 -7.02 -29.24
CA GLN A 244 -11.24 -7.83 -28.46
C GLN A 244 -12.19 -6.89 -27.71
N LEU A 245 -13.51 -7.05 -27.96
CA LEU A 245 -14.57 -6.33 -27.27
C LEU A 245 -15.08 -7.15 -26.09
N GLU A 246 -15.16 -6.54 -24.93
CA GLU A 246 -15.60 -7.18 -23.71
C GLU A 246 -16.65 -6.35 -22.98
N TRP A 247 -17.56 -7.01 -22.29
CA TRP A 247 -18.47 -6.34 -21.38
C TRP A 247 -17.71 -5.80 -20.19
N LYS A 248 -17.96 -4.53 -19.85
CA LYS A 248 -17.49 -3.96 -18.59
C LYS A 248 -18.48 -4.32 -17.49
N TRP A 249 -18.25 -5.45 -16.87
CA TRP A 249 -19.08 -5.92 -15.76
C TRP A 249 -18.95 -5.02 -14.53
N ASP A 250 -20.07 -4.90 -13.77
CA ASP A 250 -20.10 -4.18 -12.49
C ASP A 250 -20.16 -5.20 -11.35
N GLY A 251 -18.99 -5.58 -10.85
CA GLY A 251 -18.80 -6.60 -9.83
C GLY A 251 -17.60 -6.35 -8.95
N ILE A 252 -16.91 -7.42 -8.56
CA ILE A 252 -15.63 -7.37 -7.87
C ILE A 252 -14.59 -8.04 -8.74
N ARG A 253 -13.65 -7.25 -9.25
CA ARG A 253 -12.51 -7.81 -9.96
C ARG A 253 -11.64 -8.62 -9.03
N ALA A 254 -11.36 -9.86 -9.41
CA ALA A 254 -10.64 -10.81 -8.61
C ALA A 254 -9.80 -11.77 -9.46
N GLN A 255 -8.79 -12.39 -8.84
CA GLN A 255 -8.02 -13.48 -9.41
C GLN A 255 -8.29 -14.78 -8.63
N ILE A 256 -8.60 -15.85 -9.37
CA ILE A 256 -8.58 -17.21 -8.87
C ILE A 256 -7.16 -17.75 -9.06
N ILE A 257 -6.58 -18.30 -8.00
CA ILE A 257 -5.22 -18.84 -7.97
C ILE A 257 -5.30 -20.29 -7.54
N GLN A 258 -4.95 -21.23 -8.42
CA GLN A 258 -4.86 -22.65 -8.12
C GLN A 258 -3.40 -23.10 -8.20
N ARG A 259 -2.75 -23.26 -7.06
CA ARG A 259 -1.36 -23.71 -6.97
C ARG A 259 -1.19 -24.75 -5.89
N GLU A 260 -0.45 -25.80 -6.18
CA GLU A 260 -0.10 -26.88 -5.22
C GLU A 260 -1.32 -27.46 -4.46
N GLY A 261 -2.45 -27.59 -5.13
CA GLY A 261 -3.69 -28.11 -4.53
C GLY A 261 -4.44 -27.10 -3.65
N VAL A 262 -3.96 -25.86 -3.54
CA VAL A 262 -4.62 -24.78 -2.80
C VAL A 262 -5.27 -23.80 -3.76
N THR A 263 -6.58 -23.57 -3.58
CA THR A 263 -7.32 -22.54 -4.32
C THR A 263 -7.46 -21.29 -3.46
N SER A 264 -7.07 -20.15 -3.99
CA SER A 264 -7.21 -18.85 -3.35
C SER A 264 -7.94 -17.87 -4.27
N LEU A 265 -8.68 -16.93 -3.68
CA LEU A 265 -9.39 -15.87 -4.39
C LEU A 265 -8.99 -14.52 -3.78
N TRP A 266 -8.52 -13.61 -4.61
CA TRP A 266 -8.06 -12.29 -4.21
C TRP A 266 -8.74 -11.19 -5.01
N SER A 267 -9.17 -10.12 -4.33
CA SER A 267 -9.69 -8.93 -5.02
C SER A 267 -8.57 -8.04 -5.55
N ARG A 268 -8.91 -7.14 -6.47
CA ARG A 268 -8.01 -6.07 -6.95
C ARG A 268 -7.52 -5.15 -5.83
N GLY A 269 -8.23 -5.06 -4.72
CA GLY A 269 -7.87 -4.27 -3.54
C GLY A 269 -6.96 -5.01 -2.56
N ASP A 270 -6.32 -6.12 -2.98
CA ASP A 270 -5.46 -6.95 -2.14
C ASP A 270 -6.19 -7.59 -0.92
N GLU A 271 -7.51 -7.80 -1.02
CA GLU A 271 -8.29 -8.49 0.00
C GLU A 271 -8.46 -9.96 -0.37
N ARG A 272 -8.15 -10.86 0.57
CA ARG A 272 -8.41 -12.29 0.40
C ARG A 272 -9.90 -12.58 0.55
N LEU A 273 -10.49 -13.11 -0.50
CA LEU A 273 -11.93 -13.38 -0.60
C LEU A 273 -12.29 -14.88 -0.51
N THR A 274 -11.31 -15.74 -0.31
CA THR A 274 -11.45 -17.21 -0.35
C THR A 274 -12.62 -17.70 0.51
N GLU A 275 -12.74 -17.24 1.75
CA GLU A 275 -13.77 -17.66 2.69
C GLU A 275 -15.14 -17.05 2.39
N ARG A 276 -15.19 -15.98 1.58
CA ARG A 276 -16.45 -15.26 1.25
C ARG A 276 -17.19 -15.83 0.04
N PHE A 277 -16.50 -16.63 -0.77
CA PHE A 277 -17.05 -17.17 -2.02
C PHE A 277 -16.77 -18.68 -2.16
N PRO A 278 -17.25 -19.51 -1.21
CA PRO A 278 -16.95 -20.94 -1.18
C PRO A 278 -17.37 -21.67 -2.47
N GLU A 279 -18.46 -21.26 -3.13
CA GLU A 279 -18.90 -21.86 -4.39
C GLU A 279 -17.95 -21.59 -5.56
N ILE A 280 -17.29 -20.42 -5.58
CA ILE A 280 -16.24 -20.13 -6.58
C ILE A 280 -15.02 -21.01 -6.30
N ILE A 281 -14.62 -21.12 -5.03
CA ILE A 281 -13.50 -21.97 -4.62
C ILE A 281 -13.73 -23.43 -4.96
N GLU A 282 -14.94 -23.95 -4.70
CA GLU A 282 -15.32 -25.32 -5.03
C GLU A 282 -15.27 -25.58 -6.56
N GLY A 283 -15.81 -24.65 -7.36
CA GLY A 283 -15.72 -24.71 -8.82
C GLY A 283 -14.29 -24.67 -9.33
N ALA A 284 -13.47 -23.78 -8.76
CA ALA A 284 -12.08 -23.55 -9.16
C ALA A 284 -11.11 -24.66 -8.69
N ALA A 285 -11.49 -25.49 -7.73
CA ALA A 285 -10.67 -26.63 -7.27
C ALA A 285 -10.40 -27.67 -8.38
N ARG A 286 -11.18 -27.65 -9.45
CA ARG A 286 -11.00 -28.51 -10.65
C ARG A 286 -9.94 -27.99 -11.62
N LEU A 287 -9.53 -26.75 -11.49
CA LEU A 287 -8.51 -26.17 -12.36
C LEU A 287 -7.18 -26.91 -12.20
N ALA A 288 -6.44 -27.00 -13.30
CA ALA A 288 -5.10 -27.55 -13.26
C ALA A 288 -4.22 -26.71 -12.29
N THR A 289 -3.35 -27.40 -11.53
CA THR A 289 -2.40 -26.70 -10.66
C THR A 289 -1.49 -25.76 -11.48
N GLY A 290 -1.13 -24.61 -10.91
CA GLY A 290 -0.40 -23.56 -11.63
C GLY A 290 -1.30 -22.77 -12.58
N THR A 291 -2.58 -22.59 -12.25
CA THR A 291 -3.50 -21.76 -13.05
C THR A 291 -3.93 -20.53 -12.27
N VAL A 292 -3.79 -19.35 -12.90
CA VAL A 292 -4.29 -18.07 -12.37
C VAL A 292 -5.17 -17.40 -13.41
N ILE A 293 -6.42 -17.14 -13.01
CA ILE A 293 -7.45 -16.57 -13.89
C ILE A 293 -7.89 -15.21 -13.34
N ASP A 294 -7.88 -14.18 -14.17
CA ASP A 294 -8.44 -12.84 -13.88
C ASP A 294 -9.90 -12.79 -14.34
N GLY A 295 -10.77 -12.21 -13.54
CA GLY A 295 -12.19 -12.17 -13.83
C GLY A 295 -12.96 -11.23 -12.89
N GLU A 296 -14.28 -11.25 -13.05
CA GLU A 296 -15.22 -10.46 -12.24
C GLU A 296 -16.15 -11.37 -11.47
N ILE A 297 -16.28 -11.17 -10.16
CA ILE A 297 -17.30 -11.82 -9.34
C ILE A 297 -18.59 -11.03 -9.50
N LEU A 298 -19.64 -11.72 -9.95
CA LEU A 298 -20.97 -11.14 -10.15
C LEU A 298 -21.99 -11.85 -9.28
N ALA A 299 -22.95 -11.11 -8.74
CA ALA A 299 -24.18 -11.77 -8.29
C ALA A 299 -24.93 -12.25 -9.53
N TRP A 300 -25.31 -13.55 -9.55
CA TRP A 300 -25.80 -14.19 -10.76
C TRP A 300 -26.97 -15.13 -10.48
N ARG A 301 -28.05 -15.03 -11.22
CA ARG A 301 -29.20 -15.93 -11.08
C ARG A 301 -29.92 -16.14 -12.42
N ASN A 302 -30.36 -17.38 -12.65
CA ASN A 302 -31.13 -17.73 -13.84
C ASN A 302 -30.49 -17.29 -15.17
N GLY A 303 -29.16 -17.47 -15.29
CA GLY A 303 -28.45 -17.12 -16.52
C GLY A 303 -28.15 -15.63 -16.72
N ALA A 304 -28.44 -14.77 -15.73
CA ALA A 304 -28.22 -13.32 -15.85
C ALA A 304 -27.58 -12.69 -14.62
N PRO A 305 -26.80 -11.59 -14.80
CA PRO A 305 -26.25 -10.85 -13.67
C PRO A 305 -27.36 -10.12 -12.90
N LEU A 306 -27.21 -10.06 -11.59
CA LEU A 306 -28.02 -9.25 -10.70
C LEU A 306 -27.32 -7.88 -10.45
N PRO A 307 -28.05 -6.85 -10.00
CA PRO A 307 -27.45 -5.58 -9.64
C PRO A 307 -26.35 -5.73 -8.58
N PHE A 308 -25.31 -4.90 -8.65
CA PHE A 308 -24.16 -4.89 -7.73
C PHE A 308 -24.58 -4.81 -6.25
N THR A 309 -25.70 -4.14 -5.96
CA THR A 309 -26.26 -4.09 -4.59
C THR A 309 -26.56 -5.46 -4.00
N SER A 310 -26.83 -6.47 -4.81
CA SER A 310 -27.00 -7.87 -4.37
C SER A 310 -25.67 -8.47 -3.87
N LEU A 311 -24.58 -8.16 -4.57
CA LEU A 311 -23.25 -8.59 -4.20
C LEU A 311 -22.77 -7.85 -2.91
N GLN A 312 -23.02 -6.54 -2.80
CA GLN A 312 -22.72 -5.75 -1.61
C GLN A 312 -23.38 -6.31 -0.34
N ARG A 313 -24.64 -6.75 -0.44
CA ARG A 313 -25.37 -7.37 0.69
C ARG A 313 -24.74 -8.67 1.16
N ARG A 314 -24.00 -9.37 0.29
CA ARG A 314 -23.25 -10.57 0.64
C ARG A 314 -21.91 -10.24 1.29
N ILE A 315 -21.16 -9.32 0.71
CA ILE A 315 -19.80 -8.93 1.19
C ILE A 315 -19.85 -8.36 2.60
N GLY A 316 -20.84 -7.55 2.91
CA GLY A 316 -21.00 -6.93 4.23
C GLY A 316 -21.35 -7.90 5.37
N ARG A 317 -21.46 -9.21 5.11
CA ARG A 317 -21.80 -10.21 6.13
C ARG A 317 -20.56 -10.94 6.62
N THR A 318 -20.43 -11.02 7.94
CA THR A 318 -19.36 -11.78 8.60
C THR A 318 -19.67 -13.29 8.65
N ASN A 319 -20.96 -13.65 8.59
CA ASN A 319 -21.42 -15.06 8.64
C ASN A 319 -22.20 -15.44 7.38
N LEU A 320 -21.68 -16.38 6.60
CA LEU A 320 -22.26 -16.88 5.36
C LEU A 320 -23.04 -18.17 5.64
N THR A 321 -24.34 -18.03 5.92
CA THR A 321 -25.24 -19.20 6.05
C THR A 321 -25.65 -19.74 4.68
N LYS A 322 -26.07 -21.02 4.60
CA LYS A 322 -26.63 -21.60 3.38
C LYS A 322 -27.76 -20.76 2.77
N GLY A 323 -28.59 -20.14 3.61
CA GLY A 323 -29.65 -19.24 3.16
C GLY A 323 -29.13 -17.96 2.50
N VAL A 324 -28.00 -17.41 2.96
CA VAL A 324 -27.35 -16.25 2.31
C VAL A 324 -26.77 -16.62 0.96
N LEU A 325 -26.08 -17.76 0.86
CA LEU A 325 -25.52 -18.26 -0.41
C LEU A 325 -26.62 -18.50 -1.44
N ALA A 326 -27.72 -19.13 -1.05
CA ALA A 326 -28.87 -19.37 -1.93
C ALA A 326 -29.60 -18.07 -2.32
N LYS A 327 -29.65 -17.07 -1.42
CA LYS A 327 -30.31 -15.79 -1.69
C LYS A 327 -29.51 -14.89 -2.62
N PHE A 328 -28.18 -14.94 -2.54
CA PHE A 328 -27.26 -14.12 -3.33
C PHE A 328 -26.22 -15.02 -4.00
N PRO A 329 -26.62 -15.89 -4.94
CA PRO A 329 -25.70 -16.72 -5.66
C PRO A 329 -24.77 -15.88 -6.53
N VAL A 330 -23.56 -16.39 -6.79
CA VAL A 330 -22.54 -15.69 -7.56
C VAL A 330 -22.00 -16.56 -8.68
N ALA A 331 -21.45 -15.90 -9.68
CA ALA A 331 -20.63 -16.51 -10.72
C ALA A 331 -19.30 -15.73 -10.84
N PHE A 332 -18.29 -16.41 -11.33
CA PHE A 332 -17.03 -15.81 -11.71
C PHE A 332 -16.98 -15.70 -13.24
N CYS A 333 -16.99 -14.48 -13.75
CA CYS A 333 -16.88 -14.20 -15.17
C CYS A 333 -15.41 -14.04 -15.55
N ALA A 334 -14.79 -15.12 -16.01
CA ALA A 334 -13.39 -15.14 -16.42
C ALA A 334 -13.18 -14.42 -17.75
N TYR A 335 -12.15 -13.56 -17.87
CA TYR A 335 -11.83 -12.87 -19.11
C TYR A 335 -10.34 -12.92 -19.49
N ASP A 336 -9.44 -13.24 -18.57
CA ASP A 336 -8.01 -13.44 -18.89
C ASP A 336 -7.39 -14.57 -18.07
N VAL A 337 -6.29 -15.14 -18.55
CA VAL A 337 -5.44 -16.08 -17.84
C VAL A 337 -4.03 -15.52 -17.76
N THR A 338 -3.48 -15.48 -16.55
CA THR A 338 -2.16 -14.89 -16.29
C THR A 338 -1.09 -15.94 -16.01
N GLU A 339 -1.49 -17.16 -15.59
CA GLU A 339 -0.62 -18.31 -15.41
C GLU A 339 -1.37 -19.58 -15.83
N PHE A 340 -0.68 -20.48 -16.52
CA PHE A 340 -1.23 -21.77 -16.91
C PHE A 340 -0.21 -22.88 -16.76
N ARG A 341 -0.52 -23.90 -15.97
CA ARG A 341 0.35 -25.05 -15.64
C ARG A 341 1.73 -24.62 -15.07
N GLY A 342 1.73 -23.51 -14.30
CA GLY A 342 2.92 -22.98 -13.65
C GLY A 342 3.77 -22.04 -14.55
N GLU A 343 3.36 -21.81 -15.77
CA GLU A 343 4.01 -20.86 -16.68
C GLU A 343 3.30 -19.51 -16.62
N ASP A 344 4.09 -18.43 -16.43
CA ASP A 344 3.61 -17.05 -16.53
C ASP A 344 3.35 -16.69 -17.99
N VAL A 345 2.07 -16.56 -18.36
CA VAL A 345 1.65 -16.28 -19.75
C VAL A 345 1.31 -14.81 -20.00
N ARG A 346 1.58 -13.91 -19.05
CA ARG A 346 1.25 -12.47 -19.16
C ARG A 346 1.95 -11.77 -20.33
N THR A 347 3.09 -12.29 -20.78
CA THR A 347 3.83 -11.78 -21.95
C THR A 347 3.30 -12.32 -23.28
N ALA A 348 2.45 -13.34 -23.26
CA ALA A 348 1.80 -13.86 -24.47
C ALA A 348 0.76 -12.85 -25.01
N THR A 349 0.42 -12.98 -26.29
CA THR A 349 -0.62 -12.14 -26.90
C THR A 349 -1.98 -12.36 -26.24
N LEU A 350 -2.83 -11.35 -26.24
CA LEU A 350 -4.20 -11.44 -25.69
C LEU A 350 -4.99 -12.58 -26.36
N ALA A 351 -4.85 -12.74 -27.68
CA ALA A 351 -5.50 -13.80 -28.43
C ALA A 351 -5.10 -15.20 -27.92
N SER A 352 -3.81 -15.43 -27.69
CA SER A 352 -3.30 -16.71 -27.18
C SER A 352 -3.78 -17.00 -25.75
N ARG A 353 -3.80 -15.98 -24.89
CA ARG A 353 -4.32 -16.12 -23.52
C ARG A 353 -5.83 -16.40 -23.55
N ARG A 354 -6.57 -15.74 -24.43
CA ARG A 354 -8.02 -15.98 -24.61
C ARG A 354 -8.32 -17.40 -25.07
N GLU A 355 -7.62 -17.91 -26.07
CA GLU A 355 -7.74 -19.31 -26.53
C GLU A 355 -7.46 -20.30 -25.37
N THR A 356 -6.43 -20.01 -24.57
CA THR A 356 -6.09 -20.83 -23.41
C THR A 356 -7.21 -20.79 -22.37
N LEU A 357 -7.76 -19.62 -22.07
CA LEU A 357 -8.86 -19.45 -21.14
C LEU A 357 -10.11 -20.24 -21.59
N GLU A 358 -10.48 -20.16 -22.86
CA GLU A 358 -11.61 -20.87 -23.42
C GLU A 358 -11.47 -22.39 -23.30
N ARG A 359 -10.26 -22.93 -23.52
CA ARG A 359 -9.97 -24.35 -23.28
C ARG A 359 -10.11 -24.73 -21.80
N ILE A 360 -9.68 -23.87 -20.87
CA ILE A 360 -9.79 -24.10 -19.43
C ILE A 360 -11.26 -24.15 -19.01
N VAL A 361 -12.08 -23.23 -19.51
CA VAL A 361 -13.50 -23.12 -19.10
C VAL A 361 -14.36 -24.19 -19.75
N ALA A 362 -13.98 -24.72 -20.92
CA ALA A 362 -14.71 -25.79 -21.61
C ALA A 362 -14.41 -27.19 -21.04
N SER A 363 -13.38 -27.37 -20.21
CA SER A 363 -12.97 -28.65 -19.59
C SER A 363 -13.60 -28.85 -18.21
#